data_a53fbc8bd77ad42dd4926dc6e2f9d6bf
#
_entry.id   a53fbc8bd77ad42dd4926dc6e2f9d6bf
#
_cell.length_a   1.000
_cell.length_b   1.000
_cell.length_c   1.000
_cell.angle_alpha   90.00
_cell.angle_beta   90.00
_cell.angle_gamma   90.00
#
_symmetry.space_group_name_H-M   'P 1'
#
loop_
_entity.id
_entity.type
_entity.pdbx_description
1 polymer ?
#
loop_
_entity_poly.entity_id
_entity_poly.type
_entity_poly.pdbx_seq_one_letter_code
_entity_poly.pdbx_strand_id
1 'polypeptide(L)'
;MLIEMNHYIWRGRKNFCDGHKPFRILVAGGGTGVKTVQLATQLKDMNARKALVVHLDLSQHSIRVAKERAQRAGVERYIQFVQGSIENIKDLNLGQFDYIDCLGVLHHMKDPTVGLRELNAVLREDGGMGLMFYAELGRTGVYHAQELLHMMKINASNPTDVSLTRSFIGHSLPSSNWLRTDPWRW
;
A
#
# COMPACT_ATOMS: atom_id res chain seq x y z
N MET A 1 -14.01 6.78 -0.41
CA MET A 1 -12.81 6.51 -1.25
C MET A 1 -13.15 6.13 -2.68
N LEU A 2 -13.84 4.97 -3.00
CA LEU A 2 -14.19 4.66 -4.41
C LEU A 2 -15.05 5.75 -5.06
N ILE A 3 -16.01 6.33 -4.33
CA ILE A 3 -16.84 7.44 -4.80
C ILE A 3 -15.98 8.69 -5.07
N GLU A 4 -15.07 9.02 -4.19
CA GLU A 4 -14.13 10.14 -4.35
C GLU A 4 -13.20 9.89 -5.55
N MET A 5 -12.65 8.69 -5.67
CA MET A 5 -11.85 8.31 -6.83
C MET A 5 -12.64 8.45 -8.13
N ASN A 6 -13.90 8.02 -8.14
CA ASN A 6 -14.78 8.21 -9.29
C ASN A 6 -14.96 9.69 -9.64
N HIS A 7 -15.13 10.54 -8.62
CA HIS A 7 -15.24 11.97 -8.82
C HIS A 7 -13.97 12.59 -9.43
N TYR A 8 -12.80 12.32 -8.83
CA TYR A 8 -11.55 12.97 -9.24
C TYR A 8 -10.94 12.38 -10.51
N ILE A 9 -10.99 11.06 -10.69
CA ILE A 9 -10.35 10.40 -11.84
C ILE A 9 -11.28 10.38 -13.05
N TRP A 10 -12.55 10.01 -12.85
CA TRP A 10 -13.49 9.79 -13.95
C TRP A 10 -14.65 10.79 -14.02
N ARG A 11 -14.62 11.85 -13.21
CA ARG A 11 -15.67 12.88 -13.13
C ARG A 11 -17.07 12.28 -12.89
N GLY A 12 -17.16 11.28 -12.03
CA GLY A 12 -18.41 10.58 -11.70
C GLY A 12 -18.91 9.58 -12.76
N ARG A 13 -18.19 9.40 -13.86
CA ARG A 13 -18.66 8.60 -15.02
C ARG A 13 -18.42 7.10 -14.91
N LYS A 14 -17.60 6.62 -13.97
CA LYS A 14 -17.30 5.19 -13.83
C LYS A 14 -18.43 4.48 -13.09
N ASN A 15 -18.98 3.45 -13.72
CA ASN A 15 -19.98 2.59 -13.09
C ASN A 15 -19.29 1.31 -12.57
N PHE A 16 -19.13 1.19 -11.26
CA PHE A 16 -18.53 0.02 -10.62
C PHE A 16 -19.42 -1.23 -10.69
N CYS A 17 -20.70 -1.04 -10.97
CA CYS A 17 -21.71 -2.11 -11.06
C CYS A 17 -22.00 -2.54 -12.52
N ASP A 18 -21.22 -2.01 -13.50
CA ASP A 18 -21.41 -2.36 -14.90
C ASP A 18 -21.23 -3.88 -15.08
N GLY A 19 -22.33 -4.50 -15.55
CA GLY A 19 -22.37 -5.93 -15.80
C GLY A 19 -21.58 -6.37 -17.04
N HIS A 20 -21.20 -5.45 -17.94
CA HIS A 20 -20.50 -5.76 -19.19
C HIS A 20 -18.98 -5.84 -19.01
N LYS A 21 -18.39 -4.96 -18.21
CA LYS A 21 -16.94 -4.98 -17.91
C LYS A 21 -16.71 -5.03 -16.41
N PRO A 22 -15.98 -6.05 -15.89
CA PRO A 22 -15.61 -6.08 -14.48
C PRO A 22 -14.68 -4.91 -14.15
N PHE A 23 -15.00 -4.17 -13.09
CA PHE A 23 -14.11 -3.14 -12.54
C PHE A 23 -12.99 -3.82 -11.75
N ARG A 24 -11.76 -3.62 -12.14
CA ARG A 24 -10.60 -4.30 -11.58
C ARG A 24 -9.69 -3.33 -10.85
N ILE A 25 -9.40 -3.64 -9.60
CA ILE A 25 -8.49 -2.87 -8.74
C ILE A 25 -7.26 -3.72 -8.44
N LEU A 26 -6.07 -3.14 -8.59
CA LEU A 26 -4.83 -3.72 -8.05
C LEU A 26 -4.46 -2.98 -6.76
N VAL A 27 -4.21 -3.71 -5.69
CA VAL A 27 -3.53 -3.21 -4.49
C VAL A 27 -2.11 -3.77 -4.53
N ALA A 28 -1.17 -2.94 -4.98
CA ALA A 28 0.22 -3.31 -5.18
C ALA A 28 1.03 -3.08 -3.90
N GLY A 29 1.59 -4.14 -3.31
CA GLY A 29 2.20 -4.13 -1.99
C GLY A 29 1.13 -4.04 -0.90
N GLY A 30 0.10 -4.89 -0.99
CA GLY A 30 -1.08 -4.83 -0.13
C GLY A 30 -0.85 -5.14 1.35
N GLY A 31 0.33 -5.65 1.71
CA GLY A 31 0.73 -5.96 3.08
C GLY A 31 -0.28 -6.85 3.79
N THR A 32 -0.65 -6.49 5.01
CA THR A 32 -1.64 -7.23 5.81
C THR A 32 -3.11 -6.97 5.41
N GLY A 33 -3.36 -6.33 4.27
CA GLY A 33 -4.65 -6.27 3.60
C GLY A 33 -5.62 -5.22 4.11
N VAL A 34 -5.20 -4.22 4.89
CA VAL A 34 -6.11 -3.17 5.39
C VAL A 34 -6.82 -2.47 4.24
N LYS A 35 -6.05 -1.98 3.27
CA LYS A 35 -6.58 -1.28 2.10
C LYS A 35 -7.42 -2.19 1.21
N THR A 36 -6.94 -3.41 0.99
CA THR A 36 -7.61 -4.44 0.20
C THR A 36 -9.01 -4.72 0.73
N VAL A 37 -9.12 -4.98 2.05
CA VAL A 37 -10.41 -5.26 2.69
C VAL A 37 -11.32 -4.04 2.66
N GLN A 38 -10.78 -2.83 2.87
CA GLN A 38 -11.55 -1.59 2.79
C GLN A 38 -12.17 -1.39 1.39
N LEU A 39 -11.40 -1.63 0.32
CA LEU A 39 -11.87 -1.53 -1.07
C LEU A 39 -12.92 -2.62 -1.37
N ALA A 40 -12.66 -3.85 -0.97
CA ALA A 40 -13.57 -4.96 -1.16
C ALA A 40 -14.91 -4.77 -0.41
N THR A 41 -14.87 -4.17 0.79
CA THR A 41 -16.08 -3.81 1.54
C THR A 41 -16.91 -2.78 0.79
N GLN A 42 -16.28 -1.73 0.25
CA GLN A 42 -17.01 -0.73 -0.55
C GLN A 42 -17.65 -1.34 -1.80
N LEU A 43 -16.95 -2.27 -2.48
CA LEU A 43 -17.52 -2.98 -3.62
C LEU A 43 -18.71 -3.85 -3.22
N LYS A 44 -18.64 -4.51 -2.06
CA LYS A 44 -19.75 -5.29 -1.48
C LYS A 44 -20.94 -4.38 -1.19
N ASP A 45 -20.73 -3.25 -0.52
CA ASP A 45 -21.79 -2.30 -0.13
C ASP A 45 -22.47 -1.68 -1.36
N MET A 46 -21.72 -1.46 -2.43
CA MET A 46 -22.24 -1.01 -3.73
C MET A 46 -22.92 -2.14 -4.54
N ASN A 47 -22.91 -3.40 -4.06
CA ASN A 47 -23.37 -4.57 -4.81
C ASN A 47 -22.66 -4.76 -6.17
N ALA A 48 -21.40 -4.37 -6.26
CA ALA A 48 -20.58 -4.47 -7.47
C ALA A 48 -20.05 -5.90 -7.67
N ARG A 49 -20.93 -6.85 -7.97
CA ARG A 49 -20.69 -8.30 -7.94
C ARG A 49 -19.60 -8.79 -8.89
N LYS A 50 -19.34 -8.09 -9.99
CA LYS A 50 -18.30 -8.44 -10.97
C LYS A 50 -16.98 -7.69 -10.75
N ALA A 51 -16.94 -6.75 -9.81
CA ALA A 51 -15.71 -6.05 -9.48
C ALA A 51 -14.76 -6.95 -8.67
N LEU A 52 -13.47 -6.76 -8.87
CA LEU A 52 -12.42 -7.58 -8.26
C LEU A 52 -11.27 -6.73 -7.77
N VAL A 53 -10.84 -6.97 -6.55
CA VAL A 53 -9.59 -6.45 -5.99
C VAL A 53 -8.53 -7.53 -6.09
N VAL A 54 -7.43 -7.26 -6.78
CA VAL A 54 -6.24 -8.11 -6.79
C VAL A 54 -5.28 -7.58 -5.75
N HIS A 55 -5.00 -8.39 -4.74
CA HIS A 55 -4.03 -8.11 -3.68
C HIS A 55 -2.70 -8.74 -4.07
N LEU A 56 -1.70 -7.92 -4.37
CA LEU A 56 -0.34 -8.35 -4.70
C LEU A 56 0.61 -7.99 -3.56
N ASP A 57 1.36 -8.95 -3.06
CA ASP A 57 2.42 -8.73 -2.07
C ASP A 57 3.54 -9.77 -2.23
N LEU A 58 4.77 -9.41 -1.84
CA LEU A 58 5.92 -10.33 -1.82
C LEU A 58 5.83 -11.33 -0.66
N SER A 59 5.27 -10.88 0.47
CA SER A 59 5.27 -11.62 1.72
C SER A 59 4.09 -12.58 1.83
N GLN A 60 4.37 -13.88 1.75
CA GLN A 60 3.38 -14.92 2.00
C GLN A 60 2.73 -14.80 3.40
N HIS A 61 3.52 -14.34 4.40
CA HIS A 61 2.99 -14.10 5.73
C HIS A 61 1.95 -12.97 5.73
N SER A 62 2.26 -11.84 5.10
CA SER A 62 1.33 -10.71 4.96
C SER A 62 0.05 -11.13 4.24
N ILE A 63 0.17 -11.92 3.17
CA ILE A 63 -0.98 -12.45 2.42
C ILE A 63 -1.87 -13.34 3.30
N ARG A 64 -1.29 -14.19 4.17
CA ARG A 64 -2.09 -14.99 5.12
C ARG A 64 -2.92 -14.12 6.05
N VAL A 65 -2.28 -13.10 6.65
CA VAL A 65 -2.99 -12.15 7.52
C VAL A 65 -4.09 -11.40 6.76
N ALA A 66 -3.81 -11.00 5.51
CA ALA A 66 -4.79 -10.33 4.65
C ALA A 66 -5.99 -11.23 4.34
N LYS A 67 -5.77 -12.52 4.08
CA LYS A 67 -6.84 -13.52 3.87
C LYS A 67 -7.72 -13.66 5.10
N GLU A 68 -7.14 -13.85 6.29
CA GLU A 68 -7.89 -13.95 7.55
C GLU A 68 -8.72 -12.69 7.81
N ARG A 69 -8.17 -11.51 7.51
CA ARG A 69 -8.87 -10.23 7.64
C ARG A 69 -10.06 -10.15 6.67
N ALA A 70 -9.88 -10.59 5.43
CA ALA A 70 -10.94 -10.64 4.42
C ALA A 70 -12.07 -11.60 4.81
N GLN A 71 -11.74 -12.76 5.38
CA GLN A 71 -12.69 -13.74 5.89
C GLN A 71 -13.55 -13.14 6.99
N ARG A 72 -12.91 -12.55 8.01
CA ARG A 72 -13.63 -11.89 9.12
C ARG A 72 -14.56 -10.77 8.66
N ALA A 73 -14.20 -10.06 7.56
CA ALA A 73 -15.03 -9.03 6.96
C ALA A 73 -16.09 -9.58 5.97
N GLY A 74 -16.05 -10.87 5.64
CA GLY A 74 -16.97 -11.50 4.68
C GLY A 74 -16.89 -10.91 3.28
N VAL A 75 -15.66 -10.61 2.80
CA VAL A 75 -15.40 -9.96 1.50
C VAL A 75 -14.47 -10.77 0.59
N GLU A 76 -14.13 -12.00 0.95
CA GLU A 76 -13.18 -12.85 0.21
C GLU A 76 -13.53 -12.99 -1.27
N ARG A 77 -14.81 -13.14 -1.60
CA ARG A 77 -15.27 -13.30 -2.98
C ARG A 77 -14.91 -12.11 -3.89
N TYR A 78 -14.57 -10.96 -3.33
CA TYR A 78 -14.17 -9.75 -4.05
C TYR A 78 -12.66 -9.63 -4.18
N ILE A 79 -11.87 -10.59 -3.66
CA ILE A 79 -10.41 -10.46 -3.57
C ILE A 79 -9.74 -11.69 -4.18
N GLN A 80 -8.80 -11.42 -5.09
CA GLN A 80 -7.82 -12.40 -5.56
C GLN A 80 -6.48 -12.09 -4.90
N PHE A 81 -5.90 -13.07 -4.20
CA PHE A 81 -4.60 -12.92 -3.56
C PHE A 81 -3.51 -13.51 -4.44
N VAL A 82 -2.47 -12.74 -4.68
CA VAL A 82 -1.33 -13.11 -5.54
C VAL A 82 -0.03 -12.81 -4.78
N GLN A 83 0.86 -13.79 -4.74
CA GLN A 83 2.23 -13.57 -4.29
C GLN A 83 3.10 -13.21 -5.51
N GLY A 84 3.81 -12.08 -5.43
CA GLY A 84 4.69 -11.64 -6.51
C GLY A 84 5.27 -10.27 -6.28
N SER A 85 6.22 -9.89 -7.15
CA SER A 85 6.85 -8.58 -7.15
C SER A 85 6.15 -7.62 -8.13
N ILE A 86 6.15 -6.33 -7.78
CA ILE A 86 5.76 -5.26 -8.70
C ILE A 86 6.73 -5.21 -9.90
N GLU A 87 8.03 -5.52 -9.68
CA GLU A 87 9.06 -5.43 -10.72
C GLU A 87 8.83 -6.35 -11.92
N ASN A 88 8.10 -7.43 -11.71
CA ASN A 88 7.78 -8.41 -12.77
C ASN A 88 6.27 -8.69 -12.87
N ILE A 89 5.45 -7.69 -12.58
CA ILE A 89 3.98 -7.84 -12.56
C ILE A 89 3.39 -8.29 -13.90
N LYS A 90 4.02 -7.92 -15.01
CA LYS A 90 3.61 -8.36 -16.35
C LYS A 90 3.67 -9.87 -16.52
N ASP A 91 4.69 -10.51 -15.94
CA ASP A 91 4.90 -11.95 -16.03
C ASP A 91 3.85 -12.76 -15.26
N LEU A 92 3.18 -12.09 -14.31
CA LEU A 92 2.09 -12.67 -13.53
C LEU A 92 0.79 -12.82 -14.34
N ASN A 93 0.71 -12.26 -15.54
CA ASN A 93 -0.44 -12.33 -16.45
C ASN A 93 -1.79 -11.98 -15.79
N LEU A 94 -1.79 -10.97 -14.93
CA LEU A 94 -2.98 -10.55 -14.17
C LEU A 94 -3.99 -9.75 -15.01
N GLY A 95 -3.64 -9.40 -16.25
CA GLY A 95 -4.43 -8.51 -17.09
C GLY A 95 -4.32 -7.05 -16.67
N GLN A 96 -5.22 -6.20 -17.19
CA GLN A 96 -5.21 -4.77 -16.93
C GLN A 96 -6.18 -4.37 -15.82
N PHE A 97 -5.90 -3.23 -15.19
CA PHE A 97 -6.64 -2.69 -14.06
C PHE A 97 -7.22 -1.31 -14.37
N ASP A 98 -8.43 -1.06 -13.88
CA ASP A 98 -9.06 0.27 -13.93
C ASP A 98 -8.47 1.21 -12.90
N TYR A 99 -8.05 0.67 -11.74
CA TYR A 99 -7.42 1.42 -10.67
C TYR A 99 -6.28 0.64 -10.03
N ILE A 100 -5.18 1.32 -9.76
CA ILE A 100 -4.04 0.77 -9.02
C ILE A 100 -3.83 1.61 -7.75
N ASP A 101 -3.83 0.95 -6.60
CA ASP A 101 -3.49 1.51 -5.30
C ASP A 101 -2.09 1.04 -4.91
N CYS A 102 -1.13 1.96 -4.80
CA CYS A 102 0.25 1.65 -4.42
C CYS A 102 0.75 2.70 -3.41
N LEU A 103 0.36 2.51 -2.15
CA LEU A 103 0.61 3.46 -1.07
C LEU A 103 1.73 2.96 -0.16
N GLY A 104 2.81 3.74 -0.06
CA GLY A 104 3.90 3.45 0.88
C GLY A 104 4.80 2.28 0.45
N VAL A 105 4.93 1.99 -0.85
CA VAL A 105 5.64 0.81 -1.36
C VAL A 105 6.82 1.17 -2.25
N LEU A 106 6.62 1.96 -3.29
CA LEU A 106 7.62 2.19 -4.33
C LEU A 106 8.94 2.79 -3.80
N HIS A 107 8.88 3.60 -2.75
CA HIS A 107 10.08 4.19 -2.14
C HIS A 107 10.94 3.18 -1.34
N HIS A 108 10.48 1.93 -1.18
CA HIS A 108 11.28 0.84 -0.63
C HIS A 108 11.97 -0.01 -1.70
N MET A 109 11.64 0.22 -2.97
CA MET A 109 12.28 -0.48 -4.08
C MET A 109 13.67 0.11 -4.35
N LYS A 110 14.57 -0.69 -4.91
CA LYS A 110 15.90 -0.23 -5.33
C LYS A 110 15.82 0.90 -6.36
N ASP A 111 14.89 0.78 -7.29
CA ASP A 111 14.55 1.82 -8.28
C ASP A 111 13.02 1.96 -8.36
N PRO A 112 12.46 3.01 -7.73
CA PRO A 112 11.03 3.28 -7.78
C PRO A 112 10.47 3.49 -9.19
N THR A 113 11.33 3.93 -10.15
CA THR A 113 10.89 4.21 -11.52
C THR A 113 10.58 2.93 -12.28
N VAL A 114 11.29 1.84 -11.98
CA VAL A 114 10.98 0.50 -12.52
C VAL A 114 9.58 0.08 -12.04
N GLY A 115 9.32 0.16 -10.74
CA GLY A 115 8.00 -0.18 -10.20
C GLY A 115 6.88 0.64 -10.83
N LEU A 116 7.07 1.94 -10.96
CA LEU A 116 6.08 2.82 -11.57
C LEU A 116 5.81 2.46 -13.05
N ARG A 117 6.86 2.15 -13.81
CA ARG A 117 6.75 1.72 -15.20
C ARG A 117 5.98 0.40 -15.33
N GLU A 118 6.28 -0.55 -14.48
CA GLU A 118 5.61 -1.86 -14.47
C GLU A 118 4.12 -1.73 -14.09
N LEU A 119 3.79 -0.90 -13.10
CA LEU A 119 2.40 -0.61 -12.75
C LEU A 119 1.66 0.08 -13.89
N ASN A 120 2.31 1.07 -14.54
CA ASN A 120 1.70 1.76 -15.67
C ASN A 120 1.40 0.84 -16.85
N ALA A 121 2.23 -0.18 -17.07
CA ALA A 121 2.03 -1.13 -18.17
C ALA A 121 0.80 -2.05 -17.98
N VAL A 122 0.35 -2.25 -16.73
CA VAL A 122 -0.86 -3.01 -16.42
C VAL A 122 -2.07 -2.11 -16.10
N LEU A 123 -1.90 -0.80 -16.15
CA LEU A 123 -3.00 0.17 -16.03
C LEU A 123 -3.74 0.29 -17.37
N ARG A 124 -5.07 0.36 -17.35
CA ARG A 124 -5.87 0.70 -18.53
C ARG A 124 -5.63 2.14 -18.96
N GLU A 125 -5.82 2.43 -20.24
CA GLU A 125 -5.66 3.77 -20.82
C GLU A 125 -6.54 4.82 -20.12
N ASP A 126 -7.77 4.45 -19.76
CA ASP A 126 -8.71 5.28 -19.00
C ASP A 126 -8.65 5.05 -17.49
N GLY A 127 -7.60 4.35 -17.02
CA GLY A 127 -7.40 3.99 -15.62
C GLY A 127 -6.82 5.12 -14.78
N GLY A 128 -6.79 4.91 -13.46
CA GLY A 128 -6.17 5.82 -12.52
C GLY A 128 -5.28 5.11 -11.50
N MET A 129 -4.33 5.85 -10.95
CA MET A 129 -3.38 5.32 -9.99
C MET A 129 -3.31 6.21 -8.74
N GLY A 130 -3.49 5.61 -7.57
CA GLY A 130 -3.25 6.23 -6.27
C GLY A 130 -1.84 5.87 -5.78
N LEU A 131 -1.00 6.88 -5.61
CA LEU A 131 0.38 6.72 -5.16
C LEU A 131 0.64 7.51 -3.89
N MET A 132 1.46 6.95 -3.00
CA MET A 132 2.02 7.67 -1.87
C MET A 132 3.50 7.40 -1.77
N PHE A 133 4.27 8.48 -1.72
CA PHE A 133 5.71 8.48 -1.50
C PHE A 133 6.05 9.30 -0.25
N TYR A 134 7.15 8.96 0.37
CA TYR A 134 7.74 9.83 1.37
C TYR A 134 8.37 11.07 0.71
N ALA A 135 7.98 12.25 1.18
CA ALA A 135 8.60 13.49 0.74
C ALA A 135 9.93 13.70 1.47
N GLU A 136 10.95 14.08 0.73
CA GLU A 136 12.30 14.33 1.27
C GLU A 136 12.27 15.37 2.40
N LEU A 137 11.70 16.54 2.13
CA LEU A 137 11.59 17.62 3.13
C LEU A 137 10.71 17.22 4.32
N GLY A 138 9.62 16.49 4.08
CA GLY A 138 8.74 16.00 5.15
C GLY A 138 9.38 14.95 6.06
N ARG A 139 10.53 14.40 5.69
CA ARG A 139 11.26 13.40 6.46
C ARG A 139 12.62 13.87 6.98
N THR A 140 12.93 15.16 6.91
CA THR A 140 14.20 15.73 7.32
C THR A 140 14.63 15.25 8.72
N GLY A 141 13.74 15.25 9.69
CA GLY A 141 14.09 14.79 11.03
C GLY A 141 14.27 13.27 11.14
N VAL A 142 13.62 12.46 10.26
CA VAL A 142 13.92 11.01 10.17
C VAL A 142 15.36 10.82 9.70
N TYR A 143 15.80 11.56 8.69
CA TYR A 143 17.16 11.48 8.18
C TYR A 143 18.19 11.88 9.23
N HIS A 144 17.95 12.96 10.00
CA HIS A 144 18.80 13.35 11.11
C HIS A 144 18.86 12.26 12.20
N ALA A 145 17.71 11.63 12.52
CA ALA A 145 17.69 10.52 13.47
C ALA A 145 18.46 9.30 12.95
N GLN A 146 18.31 8.96 11.66
CA GLN A 146 19.06 7.88 11.04
C GLN A 146 20.56 8.13 11.07
N GLU A 147 21.00 9.36 10.77
CA GLU A 147 22.40 9.74 10.83
C GLU A 147 22.97 9.64 12.26
N LEU A 148 22.21 10.12 13.25
CA LEU A 148 22.59 9.97 14.68
C LEU A 148 22.74 8.49 15.06
N LEU A 149 21.77 7.65 14.71
CA LEU A 149 21.81 6.21 15.01
C LEU A 149 22.97 5.51 14.28
N HIS A 150 23.30 5.96 13.08
CA HIS A 150 24.45 5.47 12.32
C HIS A 150 25.78 5.84 13.02
N MET A 151 25.92 7.10 13.47
CA MET A 151 27.09 7.52 14.27
C MET A 151 27.20 6.73 15.57
N MET A 152 26.11 6.37 16.21
CA MET A 152 26.04 5.50 17.39
C MET A 152 26.32 4.02 17.07
N LYS A 153 26.54 3.65 15.81
CA LYS A 153 26.75 2.27 15.33
C LYS A 153 25.61 1.31 15.70
N ILE A 154 24.38 1.80 15.75
CA ILE A 154 23.19 0.99 16.01
C ILE A 154 22.97 -0.01 14.86
N ASN A 155 22.80 -1.27 15.20
CA ASN A 155 22.53 -2.33 14.24
C ASN A 155 21.01 -2.63 14.18
N ALA A 156 20.36 -2.25 13.09
CA ALA A 156 18.93 -2.46 12.90
C ALA A 156 18.51 -3.96 12.87
N SER A 157 19.46 -4.87 12.64
CA SER A 157 19.21 -6.32 12.68
C SER A 157 19.30 -6.91 14.10
N ASN A 158 19.76 -6.12 15.10
CA ASN A 158 19.86 -6.55 16.49
C ASN A 158 18.60 -6.09 17.27
N PRO A 159 17.77 -7.01 17.79
CA PRO A 159 16.56 -6.64 18.53
C PRO A 159 16.84 -5.77 19.77
N THR A 160 17.99 -5.97 20.43
CA THR A 160 18.41 -5.16 21.59
C THR A 160 18.66 -3.71 21.18
N ASP A 161 19.40 -3.48 20.09
CA ASP A 161 19.67 -2.14 19.57
C ASP A 161 18.38 -1.44 19.14
N VAL A 162 17.45 -2.17 18.51
CA VAL A 162 16.14 -1.65 18.15
C VAL A 162 15.34 -1.23 19.39
N SER A 163 15.36 -2.05 20.45
CA SER A 163 14.69 -1.74 21.72
C SER A 163 15.29 -0.50 22.40
N LEU A 164 16.63 -0.43 22.46
CA LEU A 164 17.36 0.74 23.00
C LEU A 164 17.03 2.00 22.20
N THR A 165 17.00 1.91 20.85
CA THR A 165 16.66 3.04 19.99
C THR A 165 15.26 3.56 20.28
N ARG A 166 14.27 2.67 20.41
CA ARG A 166 12.87 3.05 20.75
C ARG A 166 12.81 3.75 22.10
N SER A 167 13.52 3.22 23.10
CA SER A 167 13.61 3.82 24.44
C SER A 167 14.27 5.20 24.37
N PHE A 168 15.39 5.32 23.66
CA PHE A 168 16.10 6.58 23.47
C PHE A 168 15.20 7.65 22.83
N ILE A 169 14.56 7.34 21.70
CA ILE A 169 13.64 8.27 21.01
C ILE A 169 12.48 8.65 21.93
N GLY A 170 11.90 7.67 22.65
CA GLY A 170 10.75 7.89 23.51
C GLY A 170 11.01 8.71 24.78
N HIS A 171 12.21 8.62 25.36
CA HIS A 171 12.51 9.19 26.68
C HIS A 171 13.58 10.28 26.65
N SER A 172 14.58 10.18 25.76
CA SER A 172 15.71 11.10 25.76
C SER A 172 15.53 12.31 24.86
N LEU A 173 14.67 12.24 23.84
CA LEU A 173 14.36 13.38 23.01
C LEU A 173 13.38 14.33 23.73
N PRO A 174 13.51 15.67 23.56
CA PRO A 174 12.56 16.62 24.09
C PRO A 174 11.13 16.32 23.66
N SER A 175 10.15 16.61 24.51
CA SER A 175 8.73 16.41 24.20
C SER A 175 8.24 17.22 22.99
N SER A 176 8.93 18.33 22.68
CA SER A 176 8.70 19.16 21.50
C SER A 176 9.28 18.57 20.21
N ASN A 177 10.10 17.50 20.31
CA ASN A 177 10.65 16.87 19.12
C ASN A 177 9.53 16.13 18.37
N TRP A 178 9.36 16.46 17.08
CA TRP A 178 8.30 15.90 16.26
C TRP A 178 8.35 14.36 16.17
N LEU A 179 9.53 13.73 16.29
CA LEU A 179 9.67 12.27 16.40
C LEU A 179 8.96 11.70 17.65
N ARG A 180 8.69 12.51 18.69
CA ARG A 180 7.91 12.10 19.87
C ARG A 180 6.43 12.42 19.74
N THR A 181 6.07 13.44 18.98
CA THR A 181 4.72 14.02 18.95
C THR A 181 3.87 13.53 17.79
N ASP A 182 4.46 12.94 16.75
CA ASP A 182 3.73 12.43 15.61
C ASP A 182 2.96 11.14 15.98
N PRO A 183 1.61 11.14 15.95
CA PRO A 183 0.80 9.97 16.26
C PRO A 183 0.92 8.83 15.22
N TRP A 184 1.47 9.13 14.05
CA TRP A 184 1.72 8.16 12.97
C TRP A 184 3.12 7.55 13.02
N ARG A 185 3.77 7.65 14.16
CA ARG A 185 5.03 6.99 14.40
C ARG A 185 4.87 5.48 14.25
N TRP A 186 5.55 4.91 13.29
CA TRP A 186 5.89 3.47 13.17
C TRP A 186 4.74 2.52 12.98
#